data_84013992edc368e7a2fd877cafa69b08
#
_entry.id   84013992edc368e7a2fd877cafa69b08
#
_cell.length_a   1.000
_cell.length_b   1.000
_cell.length_c   1.000
_cell.angle_alpha   90.00
_cell.angle_beta   90.00
_cell.angle_gamma   90.00
#
_symmetry.space_group_name_H-M   'P 1'
#
loop_
_entity.id
_entity.type
_entity.pdbx_description
1 polymer ?
#
loop_
_entity_poly.entity_id
_entity_poly.type
_entity_poly.pdbx_seq_one_letter_code
_entity_poly.pdbx_strand_id
1 'polypeptide(L)'
;NKAPYIGAHAIAIQPKAVIYMEFCAGSYDVVVVGAGHAGVEAALACARLGLDTLMLTLNLDSIALMPCNPAVGGTAKGHLVREIDALGGEMGRAIDDTFIQSRMLNTSKGPAVLSLRAQADKRAYQARMRHALETQPHLTVRQGECARIDAQGGTVRAVVTMTGARYDCRAAVLCTGVYLKSRIIIGDATWQAGP
;
A
#
# COMPACT_ATOMS: atom_id res chain seq x y z
N ASN A 1 15.88 -30.87 40.78
CA ASN A 1 16.33 -31.38 39.46
C ASN A 1 15.78 -30.46 38.36
N LYS A 2 16.56 -29.44 37.97
CA LYS A 2 16.30 -28.62 36.80
C LYS A 2 17.07 -29.24 35.64
N ALA A 3 16.37 -29.66 34.60
CA ALA A 3 16.99 -30.13 33.37
C ALA A 3 17.79 -28.96 32.75
N PRO A 4 18.97 -29.22 32.16
CA PRO A 4 19.75 -28.17 31.52
C PRO A 4 19.05 -27.71 30.23
N TYR A 5 18.78 -26.41 30.12
CA TYR A 5 18.41 -25.76 28.88
C TYR A 5 19.60 -25.88 27.91
N ILE A 6 19.44 -26.67 26.88
CA ILE A 6 20.39 -26.68 25.74
C ILE A 6 20.22 -25.33 25.05
N GLY A 7 21.21 -24.48 25.20
CA GLY A 7 21.26 -23.20 24.48
C GLY A 7 21.22 -23.41 22.98
N ALA A 8 20.10 -23.09 22.37
CA ALA A 8 20.02 -22.96 20.93
C ALA A 8 20.88 -21.76 20.53
N HIS A 9 22.08 -22.00 20.03
CA HIS A 9 22.83 -20.97 19.31
C HIS A 9 22.02 -20.62 18.07
N ALA A 10 21.28 -19.53 18.13
CA ALA A 10 20.66 -18.96 16.96
C ALA A 10 21.79 -18.60 15.97
N ILE A 11 21.91 -19.36 14.91
CA ILE A 11 22.76 -19.00 13.78
C ILE A 11 22.07 -17.80 13.13
N ALA A 12 22.56 -16.61 13.42
CA ALA A 12 22.16 -15.41 12.71
C ALA A 12 22.66 -15.56 11.26
N ILE A 13 21.78 -15.95 10.36
CA ILE A 13 22.03 -15.91 8.92
C ILE A 13 22.03 -14.44 8.57
N GLN A 14 23.20 -13.82 8.54
CA GLN A 14 23.33 -12.51 7.90
C GLN A 14 23.05 -12.70 6.41
N PRO A 15 22.14 -11.94 5.81
CA PRO A 15 21.93 -11.99 4.38
C PRO A 15 23.27 -11.59 3.74
N LYS A 16 23.91 -12.54 3.01
CA LYS A 16 25.01 -12.19 2.12
C LYS A 16 24.52 -11.07 1.22
N ALA A 17 25.27 -10.01 1.11
CA ALA A 17 24.99 -8.96 0.13
C ALA A 17 24.98 -9.63 -1.25
N VAL A 18 23.79 -9.91 -1.76
CA VAL A 18 23.62 -10.44 -3.11
C VAL A 18 23.75 -9.24 -4.03
N ILE A 19 24.84 -9.20 -4.78
CA ILE A 19 25.03 -8.19 -5.82
C ILE A 19 24.17 -8.62 -6.99
N TYR A 20 22.96 -8.07 -7.10
CA TYR A 20 22.13 -8.24 -8.28
C TYR A 20 22.68 -7.32 -9.38
N MET A 21 22.89 -7.88 -10.57
CA MET A 21 23.12 -7.05 -11.76
C MET A 21 21.82 -6.30 -12.05
N GLU A 22 21.90 -4.99 -12.12
CA GLU A 22 20.78 -4.17 -12.52
C GLU A 22 20.49 -4.37 -14.01
N PHE A 23 19.22 -4.41 -14.35
CA PHE A 23 18.75 -4.48 -15.72
C PHE A 23 17.58 -3.51 -15.91
N CYS A 24 17.51 -2.88 -17.09
CA CYS A 24 16.37 -2.04 -17.42
C CYS A 24 15.11 -2.89 -17.56
N ALA A 25 14.12 -2.63 -16.73
CA ALA A 25 12.85 -3.37 -16.69
C ALA A 25 11.68 -2.55 -17.25
N GLY A 26 11.91 -1.30 -17.62
CA GLY A 26 10.93 -0.42 -18.24
C GLY A 26 11.14 1.05 -17.90
N SER A 27 10.35 1.90 -18.55
CA SER A 27 10.32 3.35 -18.33
C SER A 27 8.88 3.80 -18.15
N TYR A 28 8.63 4.67 -17.18
CA TYR A 28 7.32 5.18 -16.81
C TYR A 28 7.41 6.67 -16.47
N ASP A 29 6.29 7.37 -16.54
CA ASP A 29 6.25 8.75 -16.03
C ASP A 29 6.30 8.76 -14.50
N VAL A 30 5.54 7.85 -13.86
CA VAL A 30 5.43 7.77 -12.42
C VAL A 30 5.57 6.33 -11.93
N VAL A 31 6.35 6.13 -10.86
CA VAL A 31 6.38 4.85 -10.13
C VAL A 31 5.78 5.05 -8.74
N VAL A 32 4.74 4.31 -8.43
CA VAL A 32 4.10 4.29 -7.10
C VAL A 32 4.58 3.08 -6.31
N VAL A 33 5.16 3.31 -5.15
CA VAL A 33 5.69 2.25 -4.27
C VAL A 33 4.73 2.00 -3.12
N GLY A 34 4.10 0.84 -3.15
CA GLY A 34 3.11 0.40 -2.18
C GLY A 34 1.69 0.41 -2.73
N ALA A 35 0.94 -0.68 -2.50
CA ALA A 35 -0.42 -0.90 -2.99
C ALA A 35 -1.48 -0.93 -1.86
N GLY A 36 -1.23 -0.22 -0.76
CA GLY A 36 -2.27 0.14 0.20
C GLY A 36 -3.23 1.17 -0.39
N HIS A 37 -4.23 1.61 0.35
CA HIS A 37 -5.25 2.54 -0.16
C HIS A 37 -4.65 3.82 -0.76
N ALA A 38 -3.65 4.42 -0.11
CA ALA A 38 -2.98 5.61 -0.62
C ALA A 38 -2.28 5.37 -1.97
N GLY A 39 -1.59 4.22 -2.11
CA GLY A 39 -0.92 3.87 -3.36
C GLY A 39 -1.90 3.56 -4.48
N VAL A 40 -2.99 2.86 -4.18
CA VAL A 40 -4.05 2.58 -5.15
C VAL A 40 -4.65 3.88 -5.70
N GLU A 41 -5.03 4.82 -4.81
CA GLU A 41 -5.59 6.12 -5.24
C GLU A 41 -4.57 6.94 -6.03
N ALA A 42 -3.30 6.97 -5.60
CA ALA A 42 -2.24 7.67 -6.31
C ALA A 42 -2.00 7.09 -7.72
N ALA A 43 -1.93 5.76 -7.84
CA ALA A 43 -1.70 5.10 -9.11
C ALA A 43 -2.86 5.30 -10.09
N LEU A 44 -4.10 5.15 -9.62
CA LEU A 44 -5.30 5.40 -10.42
C LEU A 44 -5.38 6.87 -10.86
N ALA A 45 -5.08 7.82 -9.97
CA ALA A 45 -5.08 9.24 -10.30
C ALA A 45 -4.06 9.56 -11.40
N CYS A 46 -2.80 9.07 -11.27
CA CYS A 46 -1.78 9.28 -12.29
C CYS A 46 -2.18 8.68 -13.64
N ALA A 47 -2.66 7.43 -13.65
CA ALA A 47 -3.07 6.76 -14.87
C ALA A 47 -4.28 7.42 -15.55
N ARG A 48 -5.25 7.90 -14.77
CA ARG A 48 -6.42 8.66 -15.27
C ARG A 48 -6.05 10.03 -15.86
N LEU A 49 -4.93 10.59 -15.42
CA LEU A 49 -4.34 11.79 -16.04
C LEU A 49 -3.56 11.48 -17.34
N GLY A 50 -3.52 10.21 -17.76
CA GLY A 50 -2.83 9.77 -18.97
C GLY A 50 -1.32 9.57 -18.79
N LEU A 51 -0.83 9.48 -17.56
CA LEU A 51 0.58 9.21 -17.27
C LEU A 51 0.83 7.70 -17.25
N ASP A 52 1.85 7.24 -17.95
CA ASP A 52 2.30 5.85 -17.87
C ASP A 52 2.83 5.57 -16.47
N THR A 53 2.07 4.78 -15.72
CA THR A 53 2.26 4.58 -14.30
C THR A 53 2.60 3.13 -13.97
N LEU A 54 3.64 2.91 -13.17
CA LEU A 54 3.94 1.62 -12.56
C LEU A 54 3.57 1.66 -11.08
N MET A 55 2.83 0.66 -10.61
CA MET A 55 2.64 0.42 -9.18
C MET A 55 3.41 -0.83 -8.75
N LEU A 56 4.29 -0.69 -7.76
CA LEU A 56 5.03 -1.77 -7.14
C LEU A 56 4.40 -2.16 -5.81
N THR A 57 4.23 -3.45 -5.57
CA THR A 57 3.74 -4.01 -4.30
C THR A 57 4.56 -5.20 -3.87
N LEU A 58 4.70 -5.41 -2.56
CA LEU A 58 5.35 -6.60 -2.01
C LEU A 58 4.58 -7.88 -2.33
N ASN A 59 3.25 -7.80 -2.36
CA ASN A 59 2.38 -8.93 -2.65
C ASN A 59 1.12 -8.46 -3.35
N LEU A 60 0.81 -9.06 -4.50
CA LEU A 60 -0.40 -8.75 -5.28
C LEU A 60 -1.69 -9.10 -4.54
N ASP A 61 -1.67 -10.09 -3.66
CA ASP A 61 -2.83 -10.48 -2.85
C ASP A 61 -3.08 -9.54 -1.65
N SER A 62 -2.17 -8.58 -1.42
CA SER A 62 -2.29 -7.58 -0.35
C SER A 62 -2.73 -6.20 -0.87
N ILE A 63 -3.09 -6.08 -2.14
CA ILE A 63 -3.61 -4.84 -2.72
C ILE A 63 -4.87 -4.41 -1.97
N ALA A 64 -4.92 -3.14 -1.54
CA ALA A 64 -6.04 -2.56 -0.80
C ALA A 64 -6.50 -3.39 0.41
N LEU A 65 -5.57 -4.12 1.04
CA LEU A 65 -5.87 -4.94 2.21
C LEU A 65 -6.38 -4.06 3.36
N MET A 66 -7.44 -4.54 4.01
CA MET A 66 -7.96 -3.98 5.25
C MET A 66 -7.55 -4.89 6.42
N PRO A 67 -6.35 -4.70 7.03
CA PRO A 67 -5.81 -5.65 8.00
C PRO A 67 -6.57 -5.65 9.33
N CYS A 68 -7.19 -4.54 9.67
CA CYS A 68 -7.97 -4.37 10.90
C CYS A 68 -9.48 -4.52 10.63
N ASN A 69 -10.27 -3.54 11.00
CA ASN A 69 -11.70 -3.53 10.72
C ASN A 69 -11.95 -3.23 9.23
N PRO A 70 -12.64 -4.11 8.48
CA PRO A 70 -12.93 -3.86 7.09
C PRO A 70 -14.07 -2.82 6.96
N ALA A 71 -13.75 -1.57 7.21
CA ALA A 71 -14.72 -0.48 7.17
C ALA A 71 -14.13 0.78 6.56
N VAL A 72 -14.93 1.48 5.78
CA VAL A 72 -14.63 2.78 5.19
C VAL A 72 -15.50 3.85 5.84
N GLY A 73 -14.92 5.02 6.12
CA GLY A 73 -15.61 6.14 6.74
C GLY A 73 -15.47 6.19 8.26
N GLY A 74 -16.46 6.78 8.91
CA GLY A 74 -16.42 7.14 10.33
C GLY A 74 -15.89 8.55 10.56
N THR A 75 -15.83 8.97 11.85
CA THR A 75 -15.44 10.33 12.24
C THR A 75 -14.02 10.64 11.74
N ALA A 76 -13.82 11.80 11.13
CA ALA A 76 -12.63 12.29 10.43
C ALA A 76 -12.27 11.48 9.15
N LYS A 77 -12.31 10.16 9.17
CA LYS A 77 -11.98 9.31 8.00
C LYS A 77 -12.99 9.47 6.88
N GLY A 78 -14.29 9.54 7.19
CA GLY A 78 -15.34 9.72 6.22
C GLY A 78 -15.25 11.05 5.45
N HIS A 79 -14.72 12.09 6.06
CA HIS A 79 -14.49 13.38 5.41
C HIS A 79 -13.42 13.24 4.30
N LEU A 80 -12.29 12.59 4.62
CA LEU A 80 -11.23 12.34 3.64
C LEU A 80 -11.69 11.45 2.48
N VAL A 81 -12.49 10.42 2.77
CA VAL A 81 -13.05 9.57 1.69
C VAL A 81 -13.92 10.36 0.75
N ARG A 82 -14.77 11.27 1.26
CA ARG A 82 -15.61 12.12 0.42
C ARG A 82 -14.81 13.12 -0.41
N GLU A 83 -13.71 13.65 0.13
CA GLU A 83 -12.80 14.55 -0.62
C GLU A 83 -12.14 13.77 -1.76
N ILE A 84 -11.66 12.55 -1.50
CA ILE A 84 -11.07 11.68 -2.52
C ILE A 84 -12.12 11.32 -3.59
N ASP A 85 -13.33 10.96 -3.18
CA ASP A 85 -14.43 10.62 -4.08
C ASP A 85 -14.81 11.80 -4.97
N ALA A 86 -14.90 13.01 -4.42
CA ALA A 86 -15.16 14.25 -5.18
C ALA A 86 -14.11 14.54 -6.25
N LEU A 87 -12.88 14.05 -6.06
CA LEU A 87 -11.78 14.13 -7.03
C LEU A 87 -11.74 12.94 -8.01
N GLY A 88 -12.73 12.04 -7.95
CA GLY A 88 -12.82 10.88 -8.82
C GLY A 88 -12.06 9.65 -8.30
N GLY A 89 -11.80 9.57 -6.99
CA GLY A 89 -11.17 8.43 -6.34
C GLY A 89 -11.99 7.13 -6.41
N GLU A 90 -11.38 6.03 -6.06
CA GLU A 90 -11.97 4.70 -6.23
C GLU A 90 -12.54 4.12 -4.92
N MET A 91 -12.04 4.56 -3.77
CA MET A 91 -12.43 4.02 -2.47
C MET A 91 -13.92 4.13 -2.20
N GLY A 92 -14.53 5.28 -2.53
CA GLY A 92 -15.98 5.51 -2.39
C GLY A 92 -16.80 4.55 -3.23
N ARG A 93 -16.43 4.40 -4.50
CA ARG A 93 -17.09 3.47 -5.44
C ARG A 93 -16.95 2.01 -5.00
N ALA A 94 -15.74 1.61 -4.61
CA ALA A 94 -15.47 0.25 -4.19
C ALA A 94 -16.25 -0.14 -2.93
N ILE A 95 -16.39 0.78 -1.97
CA ILE A 95 -17.19 0.48 -0.78
C ILE A 95 -18.69 0.46 -1.09
N ASP A 96 -19.19 1.29 -2.00
CA ASP A 96 -20.59 1.27 -2.42
C ASP A 96 -20.97 -0.05 -3.11
N ASP A 97 -20.03 -0.65 -3.84
CA ASP A 97 -20.23 -1.97 -4.48
C ASP A 97 -20.15 -3.15 -3.50
N THR A 98 -19.50 -2.98 -2.33
CA THR A 98 -19.07 -4.11 -1.49
C THR A 98 -19.43 -3.99 0.00
N PHE A 99 -20.20 -2.98 0.39
CA PHE A 99 -20.59 -2.87 1.79
C PHE A 99 -21.63 -3.93 2.18
N ILE A 100 -21.52 -4.43 3.41
CA ILE A 100 -22.49 -5.35 4.01
C ILE A 100 -23.40 -4.64 5.02
N GLN A 101 -22.95 -3.50 5.54
CA GLN A 101 -23.70 -2.63 6.43
C GLN A 101 -23.24 -1.20 6.29
N SER A 102 -24.17 -0.27 6.23
CA SER A 102 -23.92 1.17 6.27
C SER A 102 -24.66 1.79 7.45
N ARG A 103 -23.98 2.60 8.25
CA ARG A 103 -24.55 3.21 9.44
C ARG A 103 -24.03 4.63 9.66
N MET A 104 -24.94 5.53 9.99
CA MET A 104 -24.60 6.86 10.47
C MET A 104 -24.19 6.79 11.94
N LEU A 105 -23.00 7.33 12.24
CA LEU A 105 -22.44 7.44 13.59
C LEU A 105 -22.70 8.82 14.17
N ASN A 106 -22.70 8.91 15.50
CA ASN A 106 -22.78 10.16 16.27
C ASN A 106 -24.06 10.97 15.99
N THR A 107 -25.18 10.32 15.70
CA THR A 107 -26.45 10.99 15.39
C THR A 107 -26.97 11.90 16.50
N SER A 108 -26.56 11.64 17.76
CA SER A 108 -26.92 12.44 18.94
C SER A 108 -25.87 13.48 19.33
N LYS A 109 -24.75 13.58 18.59
CA LYS A 109 -23.59 14.43 18.96
C LYS A 109 -23.52 15.76 18.20
N GLY A 110 -24.44 15.98 17.26
CA GLY A 110 -24.49 17.15 16.41
C GLY A 110 -23.83 16.96 15.04
N PRO A 111 -24.06 17.91 14.10
CA PRO A 111 -23.70 17.74 12.69
C PRO A 111 -22.20 17.69 12.43
N ALA A 112 -21.37 18.31 13.26
CA ALA A 112 -19.92 18.38 13.07
C ALA A 112 -19.23 17.02 13.16
N VAL A 113 -19.81 16.05 13.88
CA VAL A 113 -19.26 14.71 14.07
C VAL A 113 -20.11 13.62 13.46
N LEU A 114 -21.19 14.00 12.78
CA LEU A 114 -22.07 13.08 12.06
C LEU A 114 -21.29 12.41 10.93
N SER A 115 -21.16 11.10 10.95
CA SER A 115 -20.25 10.41 10.05
C SER A 115 -20.83 9.10 9.56
N LEU A 116 -20.84 8.91 8.24
CA LEU A 116 -21.18 7.63 7.64
C LEU A 116 -20.01 6.65 7.79
N ARG A 117 -20.31 5.43 8.18
CA ARG A 117 -19.37 4.31 8.19
C ARG A 117 -20.02 3.11 7.52
N ALA A 118 -19.34 2.57 6.52
CA ALA A 118 -19.73 1.35 5.82
C ALA A 118 -18.79 0.20 6.20
N GLN A 119 -19.37 -0.92 6.59
CA GLN A 119 -18.65 -2.17 6.83
C GLN A 119 -18.54 -2.91 5.50
N ALA A 120 -17.33 -3.28 5.07
CA ALA A 120 -17.11 -3.96 3.81
C ALA A 120 -17.12 -5.48 3.94
N ASP A 121 -17.56 -6.17 2.90
CA ASP A 121 -17.03 -7.49 2.61
C ASP A 121 -15.57 -7.34 2.21
N LYS A 122 -14.69 -7.78 3.09
CA LYS A 122 -13.24 -7.58 2.94
C LYS A 122 -12.68 -8.17 1.66
N ARG A 123 -13.16 -9.34 1.25
CA ARG A 123 -12.67 -10.03 0.06
C ARG A 123 -13.24 -9.43 -1.21
N ALA A 124 -14.53 -9.13 -1.22
CA ALA A 124 -15.18 -8.46 -2.33
C ALA A 124 -14.56 -7.07 -2.59
N TYR A 125 -14.30 -6.30 -1.53
CA TYR A 125 -13.65 -4.99 -1.63
C TYR A 125 -12.25 -5.09 -2.24
N GLN A 126 -11.43 -6.03 -1.76
CA GLN A 126 -10.10 -6.27 -2.30
C GLN A 126 -10.13 -6.67 -3.79
N ALA A 127 -11.01 -7.60 -4.14
CA ALA A 127 -11.19 -8.04 -5.53
C ALA A 127 -11.65 -6.88 -6.42
N ARG A 128 -12.59 -6.04 -5.95
CA ARG A 128 -13.08 -4.87 -6.66
C ARG A 128 -11.99 -3.82 -6.89
N MET A 129 -11.17 -3.55 -5.88
CA MET A 129 -10.04 -2.59 -5.99
C MET A 129 -8.95 -3.13 -6.92
N ARG A 130 -8.63 -4.41 -6.82
CA ARG A 130 -7.68 -5.06 -7.73
C ARG A 130 -8.15 -5.00 -9.17
N HIS A 131 -9.41 -5.32 -9.42
CA HIS A 131 -10.02 -5.23 -10.75
C HIS A 131 -9.91 -3.81 -11.33
N ALA A 132 -10.17 -2.78 -10.53
CA ALA A 132 -10.03 -1.39 -10.97
C ALA A 132 -8.60 -1.05 -11.41
N LEU A 133 -7.59 -1.57 -10.72
CA LEU A 133 -6.19 -1.37 -11.10
C LEU A 133 -5.81 -2.14 -12.37
N GLU A 134 -6.22 -3.42 -12.47
CA GLU A 134 -5.88 -4.30 -13.58
C GLU A 134 -6.53 -3.89 -14.91
N THR A 135 -7.67 -3.21 -14.83
CA THR A 135 -8.42 -2.73 -16.01
C THR A 135 -8.13 -1.27 -16.38
N GLN A 136 -7.37 -0.54 -15.53
CA GLN A 136 -7.07 0.87 -15.78
C GLN A 136 -6.04 1.02 -16.90
N PRO A 137 -6.37 1.73 -18.01
CA PRO A 137 -5.37 2.11 -19.02
C PRO A 137 -4.23 2.92 -18.40
N HIS A 138 -3.04 2.84 -18.98
CA HIS A 138 -1.82 3.51 -18.52
C HIS A 138 -1.34 3.09 -17.12
N LEU A 139 -1.81 1.94 -16.60
CA LEU A 139 -1.38 1.43 -15.31
C LEU A 139 -0.81 0.01 -15.44
N THR A 140 0.41 -0.16 -14.98
CA THR A 140 1.05 -1.48 -14.84
C THR A 140 1.22 -1.78 -13.35
N VAL A 141 0.75 -2.94 -12.91
CA VAL A 141 0.93 -3.42 -11.53
C VAL A 141 1.94 -4.54 -11.53
N ARG A 142 2.96 -4.45 -10.67
CA ARG A 142 3.97 -5.50 -10.54
C ARG A 142 4.29 -5.80 -9.09
N GLN A 143 4.59 -7.06 -8.82
CA GLN A 143 5.16 -7.47 -7.55
C GLN A 143 6.66 -7.19 -7.55
N GLY A 144 7.13 -6.53 -6.51
CA GLY A 144 8.54 -6.22 -6.30
C GLY A 144 8.76 -5.37 -5.07
N GLU A 145 9.86 -5.63 -4.39
CA GLU A 145 10.30 -4.85 -3.24
C GLU A 145 11.23 -3.72 -3.73
N CYS A 146 10.86 -2.48 -3.48
CA CYS A 146 11.70 -1.32 -3.78
C CYS A 146 12.90 -1.29 -2.83
N ALA A 147 14.10 -1.39 -3.39
CA ALA A 147 15.35 -1.32 -2.64
C ALA A 147 15.86 0.11 -2.50
N ARG A 148 15.76 0.91 -3.56
CA ARG A 148 16.23 2.29 -3.58
C ARG A 148 15.56 3.11 -4.67
N ILE A 149 15.69 4.42 -4.52
CA ILE A 149 15.30 5.42 -5.51
C ILE A 149 16.59 6.14 -5.93
N ASP A 150 16.87 6.10 -7.21
CA ASP A 150 17.99 6.83 -7.79
C ASP A 150 17.57 8.26 -8.10
N ALA A 151 18.33 9.21 -7.60
CA ALA A 151 18.15 10.63 -7.86
C ALA A 151 19.49 11.28 -8.22
N GLN A 152 19.45 12.21 -9.15
CA GLN A 152 20.61 12.97 -9.58
C GLN A 152 20.26 14.45 -9.71
N GLY A 153 21.03 15.31 -9.06
CA GLY A 153 20.77 16.75 -9.11
C GLY A 153 19.39 17.15 -8.57
N GLY A 154 18.89 16.45 -7.55
CA GLY A 154 17.55 16.68 -6.97
C GLY A 154 16.39 16.14 -7.79
N THR A 155 16.66 15.44 -8.89
CA THR A 155 15.64 14.85 -9.78
C THR A 155 15.66 13.34 -9.70
N VAL A 156 14.48 12.71 -9.53
CA VAL A 156 14.32 11.26 -9.57
C VAL A 156 14.64 10.76 -10.97
N ARG A 157 15.36 9.63 -11.05
CA ARG A 157 15.76 8.97 -12.30
C ARG A 157 15.19 7.58 -12.43
N ALA A 158 15.15 6.82 -11.34
CA ALA A 158 14.65 5.46 -11.37
C ALA A 158 14.24 4.97 -9.98
N VAL A 159 13.44 3.92 -9.98
CA VAL A 159 13.19 3.04 -8.84
C VAL A 159 13.81 1.68 -9.13
N VAL A 160 14.58 1.15 -8.18
CA VAL A 160 15.27 -0.14 -8.31
C VAL A 160 14.75 -1.11 -7.26
N THR A 161 14.43 -2.32 -7.70
CA THR A 161 13.96 -3.38 -6.81
C THR A 161 15.10 -4.19 -6.20
N MET A 162 14.79 -4.95 -5.14
CA MET A 162 15.73 -5.89 -4.52
C MET A 162 16.27 -6.95 -5.51
N THR A 163 15.55 -7.25 -6.57
CA THR A 163 15.96 -8.20 -7.61
C THR A 163 16.77 -7.58 -8.74
N GLY A 164 17.11 -6.29 -8.65
CA GLY A 164 17.89 -5.57 -9.64
C GLY A 164 17.10 -5.01 -10.82
N ALA A 165 15.78 -5.17 -10.84
CA ALA A 165 14.94 -4.55 -11.87
C ALA A 165 14.92 -3.03 -11.67
N ARG A 166 15.39 -2.30 -12.67
CA ARG A 166 15.44 -0.84 -12.73
C ARG A 166 14.29 -0.32 -13.59
N TYR A 167 13.47 0.53 -13.02
CA TYR A 167 12.39 1.24 -13.69
C TYR A 167 12.74 2.72 -13.77
N ASP A 168 13.07 3.21 -14.95
CA ASP A 168 13.32 4.64 -15.16
C ASP A 168 12.02 5.42 -14.99
N CYS A 169 12.06 6.57 -14.32
CA CYS A 169 10.88 7.38 -14.08
C CYS A 169 11.22 8.85 -13.84
N ARG A 170 10.20 9.70 -14.04
CA ARG A 170 10.28 11.15 -13.80
C ARG A 170 9.88 11.52 -12.37
N ALA A 171 9.03 10.68 -11.76
CA ALA A 171 8.57 10.87 -10.38
C ALA A 171 8.36 9.53 -9.67
N ALA A 172 8.53 9.53 -8.36
CA ALA A 172 8.22 8.40 -7.50
C ALA A 172 7.30 8.84 -6.35
N VAL A 173 6.23 8.09 -6.13
CA VAL A 173 5.27 8.32 -5.03
C VAL A 173 5.45 7.22 -3.99
N LEU A 174 5.81 7.58 -2.78
CA LEU A 174 6.05 6.62 -1.69
C LEU A 174 4.79 6.45 -0.84
N CYS A 175 4.20 5.27 -0.92
CA CYS A 175 3.00 4.87 -0.18
C CYS A 175 3.27 3.62 0.67
N THR A 176 4.43 3.61 1.34
CA THR A 176 4.98 2.45 2.05
C THR A 176 4.28 2.13 3.37
N GLY A 177 3.34 2.95 3.82
CA GLY A 177 2.62 2.74 5.07
C GLY A 177 3.58 2.69 6.27
N VAL A 178 3.49 1.62 7.04
CA VAL A 178 4.28 1.42 8.26
C VAL A 178 5.46 0.45 8.08
N TYR A 179 5.90 0.21 6.83
CA TYR A 179 6.97 -0.77 6.56
C TYR A 179 8.38 -0.23 6.75
N LEU A 180 8.60 1.09 6.58
CA LEU A 180 9.94 1.66 6.69
C LEU A 180 10.39 1.74 8.15
N LYS A 181 11.48 1.03 8.48
CA LYS A 181 12.05 1.00 9.85
C LYS A 181 11.01 0.73 10.93
N SER A 182 10.02 -0.09 10.62
CA SER A 182 8.95 -0.40 11.54
C SER A 182 9.40 -1.37 12.63
N ARG A 183 8.70 -1.32 13.75
CA ARG A 183 8.96 -2.14 14.92
C ARG A 183 7.67 -2.81 15.37
N ILE A 184 7.70 -4.12 15.44
CA ILE A 184 6.60 -4.91 15.98
C ILE A 184 6.85 -5.13 17.47
N ILE A 185 5.81 -4.92 18.28
CA ILE A 185 5.83 -5.10 19.73
C ILE A 185 4.64 -5.99 20.09
N ILE A 186 4.92 -7.15 20.68
CA ILE A 186 3.91 -8.07 21.21
C ILE A 186 4.31 -8.47 22.62
N GLY A 187 3.66 -7.89 23.63
CA GLY A 187 4.10 -8.02 25.03
C GLY A 187 5.53 -7.50 25.17
N ASP A 188 6.43 -8.34 25.68
CA ASP A 188 7.85 -8.02 25.88
C ASP A 188 8.70 -8.31 24.61
N ALA A 189 8.16 -9.01 23.64
CA ALA A 189 8.86 -9.32 22.40
C ALA A 189 8.86 -8.10 21.46
N THR A 190 10.03 -7.81 20.90
CA THR A 190 10.22 -6.69 20.00
C THR A 190 11.20 -7.04 18.89
N TRP A 191 10.83 -6.72 17.64
CA TRP A 191 11.73 -6.87 16.49
C TRP A 191 11.42 -5.86 15.40
N GLN A 192 12.39 -5.64 14.50
CA GLN A 192 12.20 -4.79 13.33
C GLN A 192 11.63 -5.62 12.18
N ALA A 193 10.42 -5.30 11.76
CA ALA A 193 9.77 -5.89 10.59
C ALA A 193 8.57 -5.03 10.19
N GLY A 194 8.12 -5.18 8.95
CA GLY A 194 6.81 -4.70 8.52
C GLY A 194 5.69 -5.63 9.01
N PRO A 195 4.44 -5.16 9.02
CA PRO A 195 3.28 -5.99 9.37
C PRO A 195 3.03 -7.09 8.35
#